data_fd3e27446ac95c7fccdfbd788e5abd4e
#
_entry.id   fd3e27446ac95c7fccdfbd788e5abd4e
#
_cell.length_a   1.000
_cell.length_b   1.000
_cell.length_c   1.000
_cell.angle_alpha   90.00
_cell.angle_beta   90.00
_cell.angle_gamma   90.00
#
_symmetry.space_group_name_H-M   'P 1'
#
loop_
_entity.id
_entity.type
_entity.pdbx_description
1 polymer ?
#
loop_
_entity_poly.entity_id
_entity_poly.type
_entity_poly.pdbx_seq_one_letter_code
_entity_poly.pdbx_strand_id
1 'polypeptide(L)'
;MNIVNNSILNEKNMQDSNNTEIIKAAKNALDEYGAGLSSVRFICGTQTIHKQLEQAIAKFHKREDAILYISCFDANAGIFETLLKEQDYIISDELNHASIIDGIRLCKAKRLRYKNKDMSDLESKLQESHNDKTENVIRLIATDGVFSMDGTIAPLPDIRRLADKYKALVFIDECHATGFFGKTGRGTEEHFDMIGGVDIINSTLGKALGGAAGGYTTGPKALIDLLRQRSRPYLFSNTLPPPIVASAMKAIELIDNDTSLPGRVLDNAKYFRQEMQDLGFKILGDDHPICPVMLGDARLASQFADEMLKRGIYVIGFSYPVVPKDRARIRVQVSAAHSKADLQRCIDAFAQVGRQLEVIK
;
A
#
# COMPACT_ATOMS: atom_id res chain seq x y z
N MET A 1 -4.90 -5.57 22.61
CA MET A 1 -4.39 -4.48 21.74
C MET A 1 -3.99 -5.05 20.41
N ASN A 2 -4.53 -4.53 19.31
CA ASN A 2 -4.35 -5.12 17.99
C ASN A 2 -3.27 -4.34 17.22
N ILE A 3 -2.07 -4.90 17.08
CA ILE A 3 -0.91 -4.22 16.44
C ILE A 3 -0.67 -4.72 15.01
N VAL A 4 -1.57 -5.55 14.46
CA VAL A 4 -1.32 -6.28 13.20
C VAL A 4 -1.97 -5.66 11.99
N ASN A 5 -3.04 -4.94 12.15
CA ASN A 5 -3.72 -4.28 11.04
C ASN A 5 -3.71 -2.77 11.19
N ASN A 6 -3.83 -2.07 10.08
CA ASN A 6 -3.98 -0.61 9.99
C ASN A 6 -5.20 -0.07 10.79
N SER A 7 -5.90 -0.91 11.53
CA SER A 7 -7.05 -0.59 12.35
C SER A 7 -6.80 -1.00 13.78
N ILE A 8 -6.54 -0.06 14.68
CA ILE A 8 -6.48 -0.30 16.10
C ILE A 8 -7.63 0.40 16.78
N LEU A 9 -8.31 -0.41 17.56
CA LEU A 9 -9.42 -0.04 18.41
C LEU A 9 -9.00 1.06 19.40
N ASN A 10 -9.25 2.32 19.06
CA ASN A 10 -9.40 3.38 20.04
C ASN A 10 -10.17 4.58 19.47
N GLU A 11 -11.12 5.09 20.20
CA GLU A 11 -12.21 5.97 19.78
C GLU A 11 -11.82 7.39 19.28
N LYS A 12 -10.53 7.71 19.13
CA LYS A 12 -10.11 9.10 18.90
C LYS A 12 -9.19 9.38 17.70
N ASN A 13 -8.82 8.40 16.85
CA ASN A 13 -7.80 8.64 15.82
C ASN A 13 -8.18 8.18 14.42
N MET A 14 -7.69 8.92 13.41
CA MET A 14 -8.07 8.87 12.00
C MET A 14 -7.75 7.59 11.24
N GLN A 15 -6.79 6.80 11.71
CA GLN A 15 -6.46 5.49 11.10
C GLN A 15 -7.32 4.36 11.65
N ASP A 16 -8.40 4.71 12.32
CA ASP A 16 -9.27 3.77 12.98
C ASP A 16 -10.58 3.66 12.21
N SER A 17 -10.92 2.46 11.76
CA SER A 17 -12.24 2.15 11.19
C SER A 17 -13.41 2.49 12.13
N ASN A 18 -13.11 2.80 13.40
CA ASN A 18 -14.04 3.25 14.43
C ASN A 18 -14.07 4.78 14.63
N ASN A 19 -13.38 5.56 13.79
CA ASN A 19 -13.44 7.02 13.86
C ASN A 19 -14.89 7.50 13.68
N THR A 20 -15.39 8.28 14.66
CA THR A 20 -16.79 8.70 14.72
C THR A 20 -17.23 9.56 13.54
N GLU A 21 -16.33 10.38 12.99
CA GLU A 21 -16.62 11.19 11.80
C GLU A 21 -16.72 10.34 10.54
N ILE A 22 -15.83 9.35 10.38
CA ILE A 22 -15.87 8.42 9.26
C ILE A 22 -17.16 7.57 9.33
N ILE A 23 -17.50 7.04 10.50
CA ILE A 23 -18.74 6.28 10.71
C ILE A 23 -19.97 7.13 10.42
N LYS A 24 -19.98 8.39 10.88
CA LYS A 24 -21.09 9.32 10.61
C LYS A 24 -21.23 9.61 9.11
N ALA A 25 -20.14 9.83 8.41
CA ALA A 25 -20.14 10.02 6.95
C ALA A 25 -20.69 8.79 6.23
N ALA A 26 -20.30 7.58 6.64
CA ALA A 26 -20.84 6.33 6.09
C ALA A 26 -22.35 6.18 6.31
N LYS A 27 -22.85 6.47 7.51
CA LYS A 27 -24.27 6.43 7.84
C LYS A 27 -25.09 7.41 7.01
N ASN A 28 -24.62 8.66 6.90
CA ASN A 28 -25.27 9.67 6.09
C ASN A 28 -25.35 9.25 4.61
N ALA A 29 -24.28 8.67 4.08
CA ALA A 29 -24.27 8.19 2.71
C ALA A 29 -25.20 6.98 2.50
N LEU A 30 -25.38 6.13 3.50
CA LEU A 30 -26.35 5.04 3.44
C LEU A 30 -27.78 5.57 3.39
N ASP A 31 -28.09 6.62 4.17
CA ASP A 31 -29.41 7.26 4.19
C ASP A 31 -29.71 8.00 2.88
N GLU A 32 -28.70 8.67 2.29
CA GLU A 32 -28.88 9.48 1.09
C GLU A 32 -28.84 8.68 -0.22
N TYR A 33 -27.89 7.72 -0.34
CA TYR A 33 -27.59 7.00 -1.57
C TYR A 33 -28.02 5.53 -1.54
N GLY A 34 -28.45 5.02 -0.38
CA GLY A 34 -28.74 3.59 -0.19
C GLY A 34 -27.48 2.72 -0.19
N ALA A 35 -27.68 1.38 -0.30
CA ALA A 35 -26.60 0.40 -0.28
C ALA A 35 -25.77 0.37 -1.59
N GLY A 36 -26.37 0.80 -2.71
CA GLY A 36 -25.78 0.81 -4.04
C GLY A 36 -26.85 0.71 -5.15
N LEU A 37 -26.40 0.69 -6.41
CA LEU A 37 -27.28 0.69 -7.59
C LEU A 37 -27.36 -0.68 -8.27
N SER A 38 -26.84 -1.75 -7.66
CA SER A 38 -26.87 -3.12 -8.20
C SER A 38 -26.35 -3.21 -9.65
N SER A 39 -25.34 -2.43 -9.98
CA SER A 39 -24.81 -2.31 -11.34
C SER A 39 -23.32 -1.99 -11.37
N VAL A 40 -22.68 -2.29 -12.49
CA VAL A 40 -21.32 -1.84 -12.83
C VAL A 40 -21.31 -0.36 -13.15
N ARG A 41 -20.13 0.25 -13.10
CA ARG A 41 -19.91 1.70 -13.19
C ARG A 41 -20.48 2.33 -14.45
N PHE A 42 -20.24 1.74 -15.64
CA PHE A 42 -20.60 2.36 -16.92
C PHE A 42 -22.07 2.20 -17.32
N ILE A 43 -22.79 1.23 -16.74
CA ILE A 43 -24.23 1.06 -17.04
C ILE A 43 -25.05 2.06 -16.21
N CYS A 44 -25.21 1.82 -14.92
CA CYS A 44 -25.94 2.71 -14.02
C CYS A 44 -25.39 2.73 -12.58
N GLY A 45 -24.24 2.12 -12.32
CA GLY A 45 -23.65 2.03 -10.99
C GLY A 45 -22.89 3.28 -10.54
N THR A 46 -22.72 4.30 -11.38
CA THR A 46 -22.03 5.54 -11.03
C THR A 46 -22.98 6.56 -10.43
N GLN A 47 -22.70 7.00 -9.21
CA GLN A 47 -23.36 8.12 -8.54
C GLN A 47 -22.40 9.30 -8.40
N THR A 48 -22.92 10.49 -8.08
CA THR A 48 -22.12 11.71 -7.87
C THR A 48 -21.00 11.52 -6.85
N ILE A 49 -21.28 10.80 -5.77
CA ILE A 49 -20.31 10.55 -4.70
C ILE A 49 -19.06 9.79 -5.19
N HIS A 50 -19.20 8.89 -6.17
CA HIS A 50 -18.05 8.21 -6.78
C HIS A 50 -17.15 9.19 -7.53
N LYS A 51 -17.74 10.13 -8.28
CA LYS A 51 -16.99 11.16 -9.00
C LYS A 51 -16.31 12.14 -8.05
N GLN A 52 -16.97 12.48 -6.94
CA GLN A 52 -16.38 13.33 -5.90
C GLN A 52 -15.16 12.65 -5.26
N LEU A 53 -15.22 11.36 -4.97
CA LEU A 53 -14.06 10.63 -4.44
C LEU A 53 -12.92 10.54 -5.47
N GLU A 54 -13.21 10.26 -6.75
CA GLU A 54 -12.20 10.27 -7.82
C GLU A 54 -11.49 11.63 -7.88
N GLN A 55 -12.23 12.74 -7.82
CA GLN A 55 -11.66 14.08 -7.78
C GLN A 55 -10.84 14.36 -6.52
N ALA A 56 -11.32 13.91 -5.34
CA ALA A 56 -10.59 14.05 -4.08
C ALA A 56 -9.25 13.30 -4.11
N ILE A 57 -9.22 12.06 -4.64
CA ILE A 57 -8.01 11.26 -4.82
C ILE A 57 -7.03 11.94 -5.77
N ALA A 58 -7.50 12.38 -6.94
CA ALA A 58 -6.67 13.07 -7.92
C ALA A 58 -6.03 14.32 -7.33
N LYS A 59 -6.82 15.15 -6.61
CA LYS A 59 -6.33 16.33 -5.89
C LYS A 59 -5.31 15.97 -4.82
N PHE A 60 -5.58 14.94 -4.00
CA PHE A 60 -4.70 14.49 -2.94
C PHE A 60 -3.31 14.10 -3.48
N HIS A 61 -3.26 13.34 -4.57
CA HIS A 61 -2.00 12.94 -5.23
C HIS A 61 -1.45 13.97 -6.22
N LYS A 62 -2.10 15.14 -6.39
CA LYS A 62 -1.75 16.16 -7.38
C LYS A 62 -1.64 15.57 -8.80
N ARG A 63 -2.65 14.80 -9.19
CA ARG A 63 -2.80 14.19 -10.52
C ARG A 63 -4.02 14.75 -11.24
N GLU A 64 -4.10 14.50 -12.56
CA GLU A 64 -5.17 15.02 -13.41
C GLU A 64 -6.51 14.34 -13.16
N ASP A 65 -6.52 13.01 -12.94
CA ASP A 65 -7.75 12.24 -12.75
C ASP A 65 -7.49 10.96 -11.95
N ALA A 66 -8.57 10.30 -11.51
CA ALA A 66 -8.53 9.01 -10.83
C ALA A 66 -9.72 8.14 -11.22
N ILE A 67 -9.58 6.83 -11.05
CA ILE A 67 -10.61 5.82 -11.29
C ILE A 67 -10.69 4.87 -10.09
N LEU A 68 -11.92 4.59 -9.64
CA LEU A 68 -12.17 3.70 -8.51
C LEU A 68 -12.39 2.24 -8.96
N TYR A 69 -11.90 1.33 -8.14
CA TYR A 69 -12.11 -0.13 -8.23
C TYR A 69 -12.64 -0.69 -6.93
N ILE A 70 -13.21 -1.90 -6.97
CA ILE A 70 -13.72 -2.57 -5.77
C ILE A 70 -12.60 -2.95 -4.79
N SER A 71 -11.38 -3.11 -5.28
CA SER A 71 -10.16 -3.32 -4.49
C SER A 71 -8.92 -2.81 -5.22
N CYS A 72 -7.78 -2.65 -4.52
CA CYS A 72 -6.50 -2.39 -5.17
C CYS A 72 -5.99 -3.62 -5.94
N PHE A 73 -6.38 -4.82 -5.55
CA PHE A 73 -6.11 -6.03 -6.34
C PHE A 73 -6.69 -5.88 -7.75
N ASP A 74 -7.95 -5.44 -7.86
CA ASP A 74 -8.62 -5.21 -9.15
C ASP A 74 -7.98 -4.06 -9.94
N ALA A 75 -7.55 -3.00 -9.26
CA ALA A 75 -6.81 -1.91 -9.91
C ALA A 75 -5.51 -2.43 -10.55
N ASN A 76 -4.72 -3.23 -9.80
CA ASN A 76 -3.50 -3.85 -10.28
C ASN A 76 -3.76 -4.90 -11.38
N ALA A 77 -4.83 -5.69 -11.26
CA ALA A 77 -5.21 -6.67 -12.28
C ALA A 77 -5.62 -6.00 -13.60
N GLY A 78 -6.25 -4.82 -13.53
CA GLY A 78 -6.81 -4.16 -14.70
C GLY A 78 -5.87 -3.24 -15.47
N ILE A 79 -4.75 -2.78 -14.86
CA ILE A 79 -3.90 -1.74 -15.47
C ILE A 79 -3.00 -2.28 -16.58
N PHE A 80 -2.29 -3.38 -16.33
CA PHE A 80 -1.23 -3.84 -17.22
C PHE A 80 -1.75 -4.35 -18.55
N GLU A 81 -2.81 -5.20 -18.54
CA GLU A 81 -3.43 -5.69 -19.79
C GLU A 81 -4.13 -4.59 -20.59
N THR A 82 -4.54 -3.50 -19.91
CA THR A 82 -5.20 -2.37 -20.57
C THR A 82 -4.20 -1.46 -21.27
N LEU A 83 -3.05 -1.22 -20.64
CA LEU A 83 -2.03 -0.27 -21.10
C LEU A 83 -1.06 -0.89 -22.10
N LEU A 84 -0.65 -2.15 -21.88
CA LEU A 84 0.47 -2.77 -22.58
C LEU A 84 0.01 -3.82 -23.60
N LYS A 85 0.77 -3.93 -24.72
CA LYS A 85 0.57 -4.88 -25.81
C LYS A 85 1.73 -5.89 -25.86
N GLU A 86 1.65 -6.85 -26.79
CA GLU A 86 2.64 -7.93 -26.94
C GLU A 86 4.07 -7.44 -27.22
N GLN A 87 4.21 -6.29 -27.92
CA GLN A 87 5.53 -5.71 -28.21
C GLN A 87 6.14 -4.96 -27.03
N ASP A 88 5.33 -4.58 -26.04
CA ASP A 88 5.74 -3.76 -24.90
C ASP A 88 6.46 -4.57 -23.83
N TYR A 89 7.10 -3.88 -22.90
CA TYR A 89 7.83 -4.49 -21.78
C TYR A 89 7.28 -4.04 -20.44
N ILE A 90 7.18 -4.99 -19.51
CA ILE A 90 6.98 -4.70 -18.08
C ILE A 90 8.18 -5.23 -17.31
N ILE A 91 8.83 -4.33 -16.54
CA ILE A 91 10.01 -4.61 -15.73
C ILE A 91 9.60 -4.53 -14.27
N SER A 92 9.42 -5.69 -13.62
CA SER A 92 8.83 -5.81 -12.29
C SER A 92 9.86 -6.12 -11.23
N ASP A 93 9.77 -5.43 -10.07
CA ASP A 93 10.52 -5.83 -8.88
C ASP A 93 10.09 -7.24 -8.42
N GLU A 94 11.04 -8.04 -7.96
CA GLU A 94 10.78 -9.45 -7.60
C GLU A 94 9.93 -9.62 -6.35
N LEU A 95 9.89 -8.62 -5.46
CA LEU A 95 9.11 -8.65 -4.23
C LEU A 95 7.80 -7.88 -4.30
N ASN A 96 7.39 -7.46 -5.50
CA ASN A 96 6.09 -6.83 -5.69
C ASN A 96 4.95 -7.67 -5.13
N HIS A 97 3.90 -6.98 -4.69
CA HIS A 97 2.69 -7.61 -4.17
C HIS A 97 2.07 -8.60 -5.17
N ALA A 98 1.45 -9.67 -4.66
CA ALA A 98 0.82 -10.72 -5.47
C ALA A 98 -0.15 -10.17 -6.53
N SER A 99 -0.89 -9.11 -6.24
CA SER A 99 -1.81 -8.48 -7.20
C SER A 99 -1.11 -7.89 -8.42
N ILE A 100 0.10 -7.33 -8.25
CA ILE A 100 0.93 -6.85 -9.36
C ILE A 100 1.40 -8.05 -10.19
N ILE A 101 1.91 -9.09 -9.52
CA ILE A 101 2.36 -10.32 -10.18
C ILE A 101 1.24 -10.96 -11.00
N ASP A 102 0.03 -11.06 -10.43
CA ASP A 102 -1.12 -11.65 -11.10
C ASP A 102 -1.65 -10.74 -12.23
N GLY A 103 -1.69 -9.42 -12.02
CA GLY A 103 -2.01 -8.48 -13.09
C GLY A 103 -1.04 -8.56 -14.27
N ILE A 104 0.26 -8.72 -14.01
CA ILE A 104 1.28 -8.95 -15.03
C ILE A 104 1.04 -10.29 -15.77
N ARG A 105 0.58 -11.32 -15.07
CA ARG A 105 0.26 -12.62 -15.70
C ARG A 105 -0.89 -12.53 -16.71
N LEU A 106 -1.85 -11.63 -16.48
CA LEU A 106 -2.95 -11.38 -17.42
C LEU A 106 -2.50 -10.57 -18.64
N CYS A 107 -1.41 -9.83 -18.53
CA CYS A 107 -0.88 -9.00 -19.60
C CYS A 107 -0.10 -9.83 -20.62
N LYS A 108 -0.18 -9.45 -21.91
CA LYS A 108 0.57 -10.08 -23.02
C LYS A 108 1.98 -9.51 -23.21
N ALA A 109 2.33 -8.41 -22.56
CA ALA A 109 3.63 -7.78 -22.69
C ALA A 109 4.78 -8.70 -22.28
N LYS A 110 5.97 -8.45 -22.83
CA LYS A 110 7.20 -9.14 -22.46
C LYS A 110 7.55 -8.81 -21.01
N ARG A 111 7.82 -9.84 -20.20
CA ARG A 111 8.00 -9.71 -18.74
C ARG A 111 9.47 -9.85 -18.39
N LEU A 112 10.02 -8.81 -17.79
CA LEU A 112 11.36 -8.82 -17.21
C LEU A 112 11.22 -8.63 -15.69
N ARG A 113 12.06 -9.32 -14.92
CA ARG A 113 12.05 -9.26 -13.47
C ARG A 113 13.43 -8.86 -12.99
N TYR A 114 13.50 -7.90 -12.06
CA TYR A 114 14.74 -7.48 -11.45
C TYR A 114 14.73 -7.77 -9.96
N LYS A 115 15.92 -7.96 -9.39
CA LYS A 115 16.11 -8.23 -7.96
C LYS A 115 15.66 -7.03 -7.12
N ASN A 116 15.03 -7.31 -6.00
CA ASN A 116 14.46 -6.27 -5.15
C ASN A 116 15.46 -5.15 -4.85
N LYS A 117 15.08 -3.94 -5.24
CA LYS A 117 15.86 -2.70 -5.03
C LYS A 117 17.25 -2.71 -5.68
N ASP A 118 17.58 -3.65 -6.55
CA ASP A 118 18.87 -3.70 -7.25
C ASP A 118 18.80 -2.85 -8.54
N MET A 119 19.32 -1.64 -8.44
CA MET A 119 19.30 -0.68 -9.56
C MET A 119 20.23 -1.08 -10.71
N SER A 120 21.27 -1.88 -10.44
CA SER A 120 22.14 -2.42 -11.48
C SER A 120 21.42 -3.49 -12.30
N ASP A 121 20.67 -4.37 -11.63
CA ASP A 121 19.86 -5.38 -12.30
C ASP A 121 18.67 -4.74 -13.06
N LEU A 122 18.01 -3.72 -12.46
CA LEU A 122 16.99 -2.92 -13.15
C LEU A 122 17.53 -2.29 -14.42
N GLU A 123 18.70 -1.67 -14.36
CA GLU A 123 19.34 -1.06 -15.54
C GLU A 123 19.63 -2.10 -16.62
N SER A 124 20.14 -3.28 -16.24
CA SER A 124 20.38 -4.39 -17.17
C SER A 124 19.11 -4.81 -17.91
N LYS A 125 17.96 -4.90 -17.19
CA LYS A 125 16.65 -5.22 -17.79
C LYS A 125 16.13 -4.12 -18.71
N LEU A 126 16.37 -2.86 -18.34
CA LEU A 126 16.02 -1.73 -19.20
C LEU A 126 16.88 -1.71 -20.48
N GLN A 127 18.18 -2.01 -20.39
CA GLN A 127 19.04 -2.16 -21.56
C GLN A 127 18.58 -3.30 -22.48
N GLU A 128 18.25 -4.47 -21.92
CA GLU A 128 17.68 -5.61 -22.65
C GLU A 128 16.46 -5.18 -23.45
N SER A 129 15.51 -4.48 -22.82
CA SER A 129 14.31 -3.98 -23.47
C SER A 129 14.58 -2.88 -24.50
N HIS A 130 15.62 -2.06 -24.28
CA HIS A 130 15.96 -0.94 -25.16
C HIS A 130 16.65 -1.40 -26.44
N ASN A 131 17.35 -2.54 -26.41
CA ASN A 131 18.00 -3.14 -27.56
C ASN A 131 17.00 -3.77 -28.55
N ASP A 132 15.75 -3.95 -28.15
CA ASP A 132 14.67 -4.33 -29.06
C ASP A 132 14.38 -3.18 -30.04
N LYS A 133 14.60 -3.44 -31.33
CA LYS A 133 14.41 -2.46 -32.42
C LYS A 133 12.95 -2.27 -32.84
N THR A 134 12.01 -2.91 -32.16
CA THR A 134 10.57 -2.74 -32.41
C THR A 134 10.18 -1.27 -32.16
N GLU A 135 9.48 -0.69 -33.11
CA GLU A 135 9.01 0.70 -33.01
C GLU A 135 7.83 0.84 -32.03
N ASN A 136 7.72 2.02 -31.45
CA ASN A 136 6.60 2.40 -30.55
C ASN A 136 6.40 1.45 -29.35
N VAL A 137 7.48 0.95 -28.76
CA VAL A 137 7.47 0.07 -27.59
C VAL A 137 7.33 0.88 -26.33
N ILE A 138 6.30 0.57 -25.54
CA ILE A 138 6.15 1.07 -24.16
C ILE A 138 6.98 0.21 -23.22
N ARG A 139 7.73 0.85 -22.33
CA ARG A 139 8.44 0.21 -21.21
C ARG A 139 7.82 0.71 -19.92
N LEU A 140 7.42 -0.21 -19.05
CA LEU A 140 6.82 0.12 -17.77
C LEU A 140 7.61 -0.55 -16.64
N ILE A 141 8.17 0.24 -15.75
CA ILE A 141 8.73 -0.24 -14.48
C ILE A 141 7.60 -0.32 -13.48
N ALA A 142 7.45 -1.48 -12.81
CA ALA A 142 6.43 -1.69 -11.79
C ALA A 142 7.08 -2.05 -10.45
N THR A 143 6.73 -1.30 -9.40
CA THR A 143 7.22 -1.52 -8.04
C THR A 143 6.17 -1.18 -6.98
N ASP A 144 6.24 -1.85 -5.81
CA ASP A 144 5.64 -1.29 -4.59
C ASP A 144 6.44 -0.05 -4.17
N GLY A 145 5.81 0.95 -3.62
CA GLY A 145 6.48 2.09 -2.98
C GLY A 145 7.11 1.69 -1.66
N VAL A 146 6.36 0.89 -0.89
CA VAL A 146 6.81 0.25 0.34
C VAL A 146 6.45 -1.22 0.33
N PHE A 147 7.45 -2.08 0.48
CA PHE A 147 7.28 -3.54 0.47
C PHE A 147 6.68 -4.03 1.78
N SER A 148 5.47 -4.57 1.72
CA SER A 148 4.61 -4.85 2.86
C SER A 148 5.17 -5.84 3.89
N MET A 149 5.99 -6.79 3.45
CA MET A 149 6.55 -7.82 4.32
C MET A 149 7.87 -7.41 4.96
N ASP A 150 8.62 -6.52 4.31
CA ASP A 150 9.96 -6.14 4.72
C ASP A 150 10.03 -4.73 5.32
N GLY A 151 9.03 -3.88 5.07
CA GLY A 151 9.03 -2.48 5.52
C GLY A 151 10.13 -1.65 4.86
N THR A 152 10.62 -2.08 3.69
CA THR A 152 11.63 -1.37 2.91
C THR A 152 10.99 -0.46 1.89
N ILE A 153 11.64 0.66 1.58
CA ILE A 153 11.17 1.69 0.67
C ILE A 153 11.86 1.49 -0.69
N ALA A 154 11.11 1.58 -1.78
CA ALA A 154 11.67 1.56 -3.12
C ALA A 154 12.60 2.79 -3.33
N PRO A 155 13.77 2.63 -3.96
CA PRO A 155 14.70 3.75 -4.26
C PRO A 155 14.18 4.58 -5.44
N LEU A 156 13.07 5.28 -5.22
CA LEU A 156 12.30 5.96 -6.27
C LEU A 156 13.10 6.99 -7.07
N PRO A 157 14.03 7.78 -6.48
CA PRO A 157 14.88 8.70 -7.25
C PRO A 157 15.74 7.97 -8.30
N ASP A 158 16.33 6.84 -7.93
CA ASP A 158 17.14 6.05 -8.87
C ASP A 158 16.30 5.38 -9.93
N ILE A 159 15.11 4.85 -9.55
CA ILE A 159 14.14 4.27 -10.49
C ILE A 159 13.74 5.34 -11.51
N ARG A 160 13.40 6.55 -11.09
CA ARG A 160 13.02 7.65 -12.01
C ARG A 160 14.17 8.02 -12.93
N ARG A 161 15.38 8.18 -12.38
CA ARG A 161 16.59 8.47 -13.19
C ARG A 161 16.83 7.42 -14.29
N LEU A 162 16.66 6.14 -13.97
CA LEU A 162 16.76 5.06 -14.94
C LEU A 162 15.60 5.08 -15.94
N ALA A 163 14.38 5.31 -15.47
CA ALA A 163 13.22 5.43 -16.33
C ALA A 163 13.38 6.56 -17.35
N ASP A 164 13.89 7.74 -16.95
CA ASP A 164 14.17 8.85 -17.85
C ASP A 164 15.23 8.48 -18.89
N LYS A 165 16.33 7.84 -18.45
CA LYS A 165 17.41 7.39 -19.33
C LYS A 165 16.92 6.45 -20.44
N TYR A 166 16.01 5.52 -20.12
CA TYR A 166 15.52 4.50 -21.04
C TYR A 166 14.11 4.78 -21.59
N LYS A 167 13.56 5.96 -21.33
CA LYS A 167 12.21 6.39 -21.75
C LYS A 167 11.14 5.39 -21.31
N ALA A 168 11.19 4.96 -20.06
CA ALA A 168 10.23 4.08 -19.43
C ALA A 168 9.23 4.87 -18.57
N LEU A 169 8.01 4.36 -18.46
CA LEU A 169 7.02 4.82 -17.49
C LEU A 169 7.29 4.16 -16.14
N VAL A 170 6.87 4.82 -15.06
CA VAL A 170 6.94 4.30 -13.69
C VAL A 170 5.55 4.13 -13.11
N PHE A 171 5.23 2.89 -12.75
CA PHE A 171 4.07 2.50 -11.97
C PHE A 171 4.49 2.19 -10.54
N ILE A 172 3.75 2.74 -9.56
CA ILE A 172 3.97 2.48 -8.15
C ILE A 172 2.68 2.05 -7.44
N ASP A 173 2.77 1.01 -6.59
CA ASP A 173 1.72 0.65 -5.64
C ASP A 173 2.00 1.31 -4.28
N GLU A 174 1.15 2.22 -3.88
CA GLU A 174 1.25 3.03 -2.66
C GLU A 174 0.37 2.51 -1.50
N CYS A 175 -0.08 1.25 -1.56
CA CYS A 175 -0.96 0.65 -0.55
C CYS A 175 -0.41 0.69 0.87
N HIS A 176 0.90 0.75 1.02
CA HIS A 176 1.59 0.83 2.31
C HIS A 176 2.29 2.18 2.54
N ALA A 177 1.89 3.22 1.80
CA ALA A 177 2.43 4.56 1.95
C ALA A 177 1.35 5.65 1.99
N THR A 178 0.35 5.61 1.10
CA THR A 178 -0.71 6.61 1.04
C THR A 178 -1.47 6.73 2.36
N GLY A 179 -1.64 7.96 2.83
CA GLY A 179 -2.37 8.33 4.04
C GLY A 179 -1.51 8.55 5.27
N PHE A 180 -0.25 8.09 5.29
CA PHE A 180 0.60 8.19 6.49
C PHE A 180 2.10 8.30 6.22
N PHE A 181 2.56 8.12 4.99
CA PHE A 181 3.98 8.22 4.64
C PHE A 181 4.24 9.48 3.81
N GLY A 182 5.42 10.08 3.98
CA GLY A 182 5.69 11.43 3.51
C GLY A 182 5.24 12.50 4.49
N LYS A 183 5.57 13.76 4.24
CA LYS A 183 5.35 14.90 5.13
C LYS A 183 3.87 15.15 5.45
N THR A 184 3.01 14.94 4.46
CA THR A 184 1.56 15.17 4.55
C THR A 184 0.74 13.92 4.18
N GLY A 185 1.39 12.74 4.16
CA GLY A 185 0.75 11.45 3.91
C GLY A 185 0.51 11.12 2.43
N ARG A 186 1.18 11.79 1.49
CA ARG A 186 0.98 11.56 0.05
C ARG A 186 1.79 10.40 -0.52
N GLY A 187 2.55 9.71 0.33
CA GLY A 187 3.26 8.49 -0.05
C GLY A 187 4.72 8.68 -0.40
N THR A 188 5.26 7.73 -1.16
CA THR A 188 6.70 7.60 -1.43
C THR A 188 7.26 8.76 -2.25
N GLU A 189 6.50 9.31 -3.20
CA GLU A 189 6.92 10.50 -3.95
C GLU A 189 7.17 11.69 -3.03
N GLU A 190 6.27 11.93 -2.07
CA GLU A 190 6.41 13.02 -1.12
C GLU A 190 7.59 12.78 -0.16
N HIS A 191 7.82 11.53 0.24
CA HIS A 191 8.97 11.16 1.07
C HIS A 191 10.31 11.55 0.43
N PHE A 192 10.42 11.46 -0.89
CA PHE A 192 11.61 11.84 -1.65
C PHE A 192 11.55 13.24 -2.28
N ASP A 193 10.60 14.09 -1.88
CA ASP A 193 10.40 15.43 -2.43
C ASP A 193 10.26 15.46 -3.97
N MET A 194 9.64 14.43 -4.56
CA MET A 194 9.52 14.27 -6.01
C MET A 194 8.09 14.06 -6.51
N ILE A 195 7.13 14.76 -5.91
CA ILE A 195 5.73 14.71 -6.34
C ILE A 195 5.61 15.05 -7.83
N GLY A 196 4.99 14.15 -8.61
CA GLY A 196 4.91 14.23 -10.07
C GLY A 196 5.97 13.39 -10.77
N GLY A 197 6.87 12.74 -10.04
CA GLY A 197 7.94 11.91 -10.59
C GLY A 197 7.49 10.50 -11.01
N VAL A 198 6.28 10.07 -10.64
CA VAL A 198 5.72 8.78 -11.01
C VAL A 198 4.58 9.01 -12.01
N ASP A 199 4.49 8.15 -13.03
CA ASP A 199 3.47 8.29 -14.07
C ASP A 199 2.11 7.73 -13.64
N ILE A 200 2.11 6.62 -12.86
CA ILE A 200 0.92 5.88 -12.47
C ILE A 200 1.01 5.48 -11.01
N ILE A 201 0.02 5.84 -10.23
CA ILE A 201 -0.12 5.45 -8.82
C ILE A 201 -1.36 4.59 -8.65
N ASN A 202 -1.19 3.39 -8.11
CA ASN A 202 -2.27 2.60 -7.54
C ASN A 202 -2.21 2.63 -6.02
N SER A 203 -3.36 2.62 -5.36
CA SER A 203 -3.43 2.48 -3.91
C SER A 203 -4.79 1.98 -3.43
N THR A 204 -4.93 1.80 -2.13
CA THR A 204 -6.09 1.17 -1.49
C THR A 204 -6.86 2.12 -0.59
N LEU A 205 -8.16 1.94 -0.54
CA LEU A 205 -9.06 2.55 0.46
C LEU A 205 -9.32 1.61 1.66
N GLY A 206 -8.78 0.38 1.61
CA GLY A 206 -8.95 -0.64 2.64
C GLY A 206 -7.88 -0.65 3.73
N LYS A 207 -7.07 0.41 3.85
CA LYS A 207 -6.02 0.54 4.88
C LYS A 207 -6.13 1.92 5.55
N ALA A 208 -5.15 2.81 5.37
CA ALA A 208 -5.13 4.13 6.02
C ALA A 208 -6.23 5.09 5.53
N LEU A 209 -6.78 4.90 4.35
CA LEU A 209 -7.85 5.73 3.80
C LEU A 209 -9.24 5.13 4.07
N GLY A 210 -9.65 5.11 5.34
CA GLY A 210 -10.98 4.67 5.75
C GLY A 210 -11.09 3.20 6.19
N GLY A 211 -10.14 2.34 5.84
CA GLY A 211 -9.99 0.98 6.38
C GLY A 211 -11.04 -0.05 5.97
N ALA A 212 -11.94 0.26 5.02
CA ALA A 212 -13.03 -0.64 4.65
C ALA A 212 -12.70 -1.47 3.39
N ALA A 213 -12.91 -0.92 2.22
CA ALA A 213 -12.69 -1.60 0.93
C ALA A 213 -12.43 -0.57 -0.17
N GLY A 214 -11.96 -1.06 -1.31
CA GLY A 214 -11.74 -0.24 -2.49
C GLY A 214 -10.28 -0.06 -2.85
N GLY A 215 -10.06 0.29 -4.09
CA GLY A 215 -8.79 0.69 -4.64
C GLY A 215 -8.97 1.73 -5.72
N TYR A 216 -7.88 2.29 -6.17
CA TYR A 216 -7.90 3.29 -7.23
C TYR A 216 -6.59 3.32 -8.01
N THR A 217 -6.70 3.84 -9.23
CA THR A 217 -5.58 4.29 -10.05
C THR A 217 -5.69 5.79 -10.22
N THR A 218 -4.58 6.52 -10.09
CA THR A 218 -4.52 7.95 -10.42
C THR A 218 -3.30 8.27 -11.27
N GLY A 219 -3.42 9.23 -12.17
CA GLY A 219 -2.39 9.60 -13.14
C GLY A 219 -2.91 10.55 -14.21
N PRO A 220 -2.29 10.54 -15.41
CA PRO A 220 -2.74 11.36 -16.54
C PRO A 220 -4.18 11.06 -16.96
N LYS A 221 -4.94 12.10 -17.29
CA LYS A 221 -6.35 11.95 -17.70
C LYS A 221 -6.53 10.96 -18.85
N ALA A 222 -5.67 10.98 -19.85
CA ALA A 222 -5.74 10.08 -21.00
C ALA A 222 -5.65 8.60 -20.59
N LEU A 223 -4.79 8.26 -19.62
CA LEU A 223 -4.70 6.92 -19.05
C LEU A 223 -6.00 6.54 -18.33
N ILE A 224 -6.49 7.43 -17.48
CA ILE A 224 -7.71 7.18 -16.70
C ILE A 224 -8.93 7.00 -17.61
N ASP A 225 -9.04 7.79 -18.68
CA ASP A 225 -10.09 7.62 -19.67
C ASP A 225 -9.97 6.27 -20.42
N LEU A 226 -8.75 5.83 -20.74
CA LEU A 226 -8.51 4.50 -21.34
C LEU A 226 -8.95 3.39 -20.38
N LEU A 227 -8.60 3.48 -19.09
CA LEU A 227 -9.01 2.50 -18.07
C LEU A 227 -10.53 2.42 -17.95
N ARG A 228 -11.24 3.54 -17.97
CA ARG A 228 -12.72 3.58 -17.93
C ARG A 228 -13.36 2.84 -19.10
N GLN A 229 -12.69 2.79 -20.26
CA GLN A 229 -13.23 2.16 -21.46
C GLN A 229 -12.81 0.68 -21.60
N ARG A 230 -11.70 0.25 -20.99
CA ARG A 230 -11.08 -1.03 -21.29
C ARG A 230 -10.71 -1.90 -20.10
N SER A 231 -10.56 -1.34 -18.90
CA SER A 231 -10.18 -2.10 -17.71
C SER A 231 -11.30 -3.05 -17.29
N ARG A 232 -11.06 -4.35 -17.45
CA ARG A 232 -12.06 -5.38 -17.21
C ARG A 232 -12.62 -5.38 -15.78
N PRO A 233 -11.81 -5.23 -14.71
CA PRO A 233 -12.34 -5.15 -13.35
C PRO A 233 -13.27 -3.94 -13.14
N TYR A 234 -13.02 -2.81 -13.82
CA TYR A 234 -13.93 -1.67 -13.78
C TYR A 234 -15.23 -1.90 -14.56
N LEU A 235 -15.14 -2.57 -15.72
CA LEU A 235 -16.30 -2.80 -16.58
C LEU A 235 -17.24 -3.89 -16.05
N PHE A 236 -16.72 -4.89 -15.35
CA PHE A 236 -17.47 -6.10 -15.03
C PHE A 236 -17.70 -6.34 -13.53
N SER A 237 -17.05 -5.57 -12.64
CA SER A 237 -17.35 -5.60 -11.20
C SER A 237 -18.34 -4.49 -10.82
N ASN A 238 -19.17 -4.76 -9.83
CA ASN A 238 -20.08 -3.76 -9.30
C ASN A 238 -19.29 -2.60 -8.66
N THR A 239 -19.94 -1.45 -8.58
CA THR A 239 -19.37 -0.24 -8.01
C THR A 239 -19.17 -0.35 -6.50
N LEU A 240 -18.28 0.45 -5.95
CA LEU A 240 -18.13 0.59 -4.49
C LEU A 240 -19.44 1.07 -3.85
N PRO A 241 -19.88 0.46 -2.73
CA PRO A 241 -21.02 0.96 -1.98
C PRO A 241 -20.84 2.40 -1.50
N PRO A 242 -21.87 3.25 -1.55
CA PRO A 242 -21.78 4.65 -1.12
C PRO A 242 -21.22 4.87 0.29
N PRO A 243 -21.56 4.05 1.31
CA PRO A 243 -20.97 4.19 2.64
C PRO A 243 -19.45 4.05 2.65
N ILE A 244 -18.89 3.18 1.81
CA ILE A 244 -17.44 2.99 1.67
C ILE A 244 -16.81 4.20 1.00
N VAL A 245 -17.46 4.73 -0.04
CA VAL A 245 -17.01 5.95 -0.76
C VAL A 245 -16.96 7.13 0.19
N ALA A 246 -18.02 7.36 0.99
CA ALA A 246 -18.08 8.45 1.97
C ALA A 246 -17.02 8.29 3.07
N SER A 247 -16.79 7.07 3.55
CA SER A 247 -15.73 6.77 4.53
C SER A 247 -14.36 7.18 4.02
N ALA A 248 -14.04 6.81 2.78
CA ALA A 248 -12.76 7.16 2.17
C ALA A 248 -12.61 8.66 1.92
N MET A 249 -13.67 9.34 1.46
CA MET A 249 -13.68 10.80 1.30
C MET A 249 -13.40 11.51 2.63
N LYS A 250 -14.10 11.09 3.71
CA LYS A 250 -13.88 11.68 5.04
C LYS A 250 -12.47 11.42 5.55
N ALA A 251 -11.90 10.24 5.32
CA ALA A 251 -10.51 9.94 5.71
C ALA A 251 -9.51 10.85 4.98
N ILE A 252 -9.67 11.07 3.67
CA ILE A 252 -8.82 12.01 2.90
C ILE A 252 -8.94 13.43 3.45
N GLU A 253 -10.17 13.90 3.71
CA GLU A 253 -10.42 15.24 4.28
C GLU A 253 -9.72 15.40 5.63
N LEU A 254 -9.81 14.41 6.52
CA LEU A 254 -9.19 14.46 7.83
C LEU A 254 -7.65 14.49 7.74
N ILE A 255 -7.05 13.72 6.83
CA ILE A 255 -5.60 13.74 6.60
C ILE A 255 -5.13 15.08 6.04
N ASP A 256 -5.88 15.66 5.11
CA ASP A 256 -5.55 16.99 4.57
C ASP A 256 -5.66 18.10 5.64
N ASN A 257 -6.56 17.94 6.62
CA ASN A 257 -6.77 18.91 7.70
C ASN A 257 -5.79 18.75 8.88
N ASP A 258 -5.24 17.53 9.13
CA ASP A 258 -4.26 17.28 10.20
C ASP A 258 -2.97 16.69 9.66
N THR A 259 -2.08 17.54 9.19
CA THR A 259 -0.76 17.18 8.67
C THR A 259 0.24 16.71 9.75
N SER A 260 -0.15 16.69 11.04
CA SER A 260 0.70 16.16 12.12
C SER A 260 0.68 14.64 12.22
N LEU A 261 -0.34 13.98 11.63
CA LEU A 261 -0.53 12.52 11.73
C LEU A 261 0.63 11.70 11.16
N PRO A 262 1.15 11.99 9.96
CA PRO A 262 2.30 11.27 9.42
C PRO A 262 3.55 11.40 10.30
N GLY A 263 3.80 12.59 10.86
CA GLY A 263 4.90 12.81 11.81
C GLY A 263 4.77 11.93 13.04
N ARG A 264 3.58 11.89 13.67
CA ARG A 264 3.33 11.04 14.85
C ARG A 264 3.53 9.55 14.58
N VAL A 265 3.10 9.07 13.41
CA VAL A 265 3.33 7.67 12.99
C VAL A 265 4.81 7.36 12.93
N LEU A 266 5.60 8.24 12.29
CA LEU A 266 7.04 8.04 12.13
C LEU A 266 7.78 8.11 13.47
N ASP A 267 7.43 9.05 14.34
CA ASP A 267 8.02 9.17 15.68
C ASP A 267 7.72 7.93 16.55
N ASN A 268 6.49 7.44 16.50
CA ASN A 268 6.10 6.21 17.16
C ASN A 268 6.86 4.99 16.62
N ALA A 269 7.05 4.93 15.29
CA ALA A 269 7.79 3.84 14.66
C ALA A 269 9.28 3.86 15.02
N LYS A 270 9.91 5.03 15.00
CA LYS A 270 11.30 5.21 15.44
C LYS A 270 11.49 4.80 16.90
N TYR A 271 10.59 5.27 17.79
CA TYR A 271 10.62 4.87 19.18
C TYR A 271 10.52 3.35 19.34
N PHE A 272 9.53 2.71 18.72
CA PHE A 272 9.36 1.26 18.79
C PHE A 272 10.59 0.51 18.25
N ARG A 273 11.15 0.92 17.11
CA ARG A 273 12.35 0.29 16.51
C ARG A 273 13.54 0.37 17.43
N GLN A 274 13.81 1.55 18.00
CA GLN A 274 14.97 1.77 18.88
C GLN A 274 14.87 0.90 20.14
N GLU A 275 13.75 0.93 20.86
CA GLU A 275 13.55 0.14 22.07
C GLU A 275 13.68 -1.37 21.80
N MET A 276 13.12 -1.85 20.68
CA MET A 276 13.22 -3.26 20.30
C MET A 276 14.67 -3.68 19.96
N GLN A 277 15.41 -2.82 19.28
CA GLN A 277 16.83 -3.06 18.99
C GLN A 277 17.68 -3.06 20.26
N ASP A 278 17.44 -2.14 21.18
CA ASP A 278 18.13 -2.06 22.48
C ASP A 278 17.88 -3.30 23.35
N LEU A 279 16.72 -3.94 23.20
CA LEU A 279 16.40 -5.24 23.81
C LEU A 279 17.10 -6.43 23.13
N GLY A 280 17.73 -6.24 21.98
CA GLY A 280 18.44 -7.27 21.24
C GLY A 280 17.62 -7.93 20.10
N PHE A 281 16.43 -7.45 19.78
CA PHE A 281 15.68 -7.95 18.62
C PHE A 281 16.25 -7.46 17.30
N LYS A 282 16.27 -8.33 16.31
CA LYS A 282 16.62 -7.96 14.93
C LYS A 282 15.39 -7.41 14.21
N ILE A 283 15.37 -6.12 13.95
CA ILE A 283 14.31 -5.43 13.20
C ILE A 283 14.80 -5.16 11.77
N LEU A 284 13.99 -5.53 10.78
CA LEU A 284 14.24 -5.19 9.37
C LEU A 284 13.47 -3.94 8.95
N GLY A 285 13.73 -3.51 7.72
CA GLY A 285 13.06 -2.38 7.06
C GLY A 285 13.75 -1.06 7.29
N ASP A 286 13.24 -0.07 6.57
CA ASP A 286 13.71 1.31 6.63
C ASP A 286 12.91 2.10 7.69
N ASP A 287 13.05 3.44 7.75
CA ASP A 287 12.27 4.32 8.64
C ASP A 287 10.80 4.37 8.19
N HIS A 288 10.10 3.30 8.51
CA HIS A 288 8.70 3.08 8.13
C HIS A 288 7.92 2.44 9.29
N PRO A 289 6.60 2.69 9.41
CA PRO A 289 5.75 2.11 10.45
C PRO A 289 5.60 0.57 10.42
N ILE A 290 5.94 -0.08 9.32
CA ILE A 290 6.07 -1.53 9.26
C ILE A 290 7.41 -1.92 9.89
N CYS A 291 7.36 -2.67 11.00
CA CYS A 291 8.51 -3.09 11.79
C CYS A 291 8.56 -4.62 11.86
N PRO A 292 9.25 -5.30 10.93
CA PRO A 292 9.39 -6.76 10.96
C PRO A 292 10.39 -7.20 12.03
N VAL A 293 9.93 -7.90 13.06
CA VAL A 293 10.75 -8.53 14.10
C VAL A 293 11.15 -9.92 13.64
N MET A 294 12.41 -10.12 13.34
CA MET A 294 12.92 -11.36 12.74
C MET A 294 13.05 -12.48 13.76
N LEU A 295 12.47 -13.64 13.46
CA LEU A 295 12.53 -14.85 14.28
C LEU A 295 13.21 -16.02 13.55
N GLY A 296 13.17 -16.03 12.21
CA GLY A 296 13.77 -17.07 11.35
C GLY A 296 12.89 -18.29 11.20
N ASP A 297 12.59 -18.99 12.29
CA ASP A 297 11.83 -20.24 12.30
C ASP A 297 10.30 -20.01 12.29
N ALA A 298 9.57 -20.80 11.48
CA ALA A 298 8.12 -20.65 11.31
C ALA A 298 7.33 -21.07 12.55
N ARG A 299 7.76 -22.14 13.24
CA ARG A 299 7.12 -22.64 14.46
C ARG A 299 7.31 -21.65 15.59
N LEU A 300 8.52 -21.11 15.72
CA LEU A 300 8.84 -20.06 16.69
C LEU A 300 7.96 -18.81 16.47
N ALA A 301 7.76 -18.39 15.22
CA ALA A 301 6.90 -17.25 14.91
C ALA A 301 5.43 -17.47 15.32
N SER A 302 4.89 -18.66 15.10
CA SER A 302 3.55 -19.02 15.56
C SER A 302 3.45 -19.03 17.09
N GLN A 303 4.40 -19.70 17.76
CA GLN A 303 4.46 -19.77 19.22
C GLN A 303 4.62 -18.38 19.85
N PHE A 304 5.44 -17.53 19.25
CA PHE A 304 5.64 -16.15 19.70
C PHE A 304 4.32 -15.37 19.64
N ALA A 305 3.58 -15.49 18.51
CA ALA A 305 2.28 -14.82 18.34
C ALA A 305 1.25 -15.29 19.39
N ASP A 306 1.19 -16.58 19.68
CA ASP A 306 0.30 -17.15 20.70
C ASP A 306 0.64 -16.61 22.12
N GLU A 307 1.91 -16.52 22.45
CA GLU A 307 2.37 -16.00 23.74
C GLU A 307 2.09 -14.47 23.87
N MET A 308 2.20 -13.72 22.78
CA MET A 308 1.80 -12.31 22.76
C MET A 308 0.29 -12.14 22.95
N LEU A 309 -0.52 -13.01 22.33
CA LEU A 309 -1.97 -12.98 22.48
C LEU A 309 -2.40 -13.23 23.93
N LYS A 310 -1.77 -14.16 24.65
CA LYS A 310 -2.00 -14.40 26.09
C LYS A 310 -1.75 -13.15 26.96
N ARG A 311 -0.90 -12.23 26.48
CA ARG A 311 -0.60 -10.93 27.12
C ARG A 311 -1.49 -9.79 26.65
N GLY A 312 -2.54 -10.13 25.87
CA GLY A 312 -3.49 -9.18 25.32
C GLY A 312 -2.94 -8.34 24.17
N ILE A 313 -1.89 -8.82 23.49
CA ILE A 313 -1.30 -8.19 22.30
C ILE A 313 -1.47 -9.11 21.10
N TYR A 314 -2.28 -8.66 20.17
CA TYR A 314 -2.50 -9.40 18.94
C TYR A 314 -1.46 -9.06 17.89
N VAL A 315 -0.66 -10.05 17.49
CA VAL A 315 0.32 -9.98 16.40
C VAL A 315 0.23 -11.27 15.57
N ILE A 316 0.71 -11.22 14.33
CA ILE A 316 0.72 -12.39 13.43
C ILE A 316 2.15 -12.75 13.03
N GLY A 317 2.47 -14.05 13.11
CA GLY A 317 3.67 -14.61 12.53
C GLY A 317 3.51 -14.82 11.03
N PHE A 318 4.47 -14.31 10.25
CA PHE A 318 4.56 -14.57 8.81
C PHE A 318 5.70 -15.56 8.54
N SER A 319 5.37 -16.62 7.78
CA SER A 319 6.31 -17.66 7.38
C SER A 319 6.11 -18.03 5.91
N TYR A 320 6.90 -18.99 5.42
CA TYR A 320 6.70 -19.53 4.07
C TYR A 320 5.25 -20.07 3.91
N PRO A 321 4.58 -19.82 2.76
CA PRO A 321 5.09 -19.24 1.52
C PRO A 321 5.01 -17.70 1.43
N VAL A 322 4.48 -17.00 2.44
CA VAL A 322 4.30 -15.53 2.43
C VAL A 322 5.63 -14.79 2.48
N VAL A 323 6.59 -15.35 3.21
CA VAL A 323 7.99 -14.87 3.24
C VAL A 323 8.92 -16.07 2.93
N PRO A 324 10.17 -15.83 2.49
CA PRO A 324 11.10 -16.92 2.19
C PRO A 324 11.32 -17.85 3.40
N LYS A 325 11.75 -19.11 3.13
CA LYS A 325 12.14 -20.06 4.19
C LYS A 325 13.24 -19.44 5.06
N ASP A 326 13.22 -19.76 6.34
CA ASP A 326 14.16 -19.27 7.36
C ASP A 326 14.16 -17.74 7.55
N ARG A 327 13.08 -17.09 7.09
CA ARG A 327 12.86 -15.64 7.19
C ARG A 327 11.55 -15.31 7.92
N ALA A 328 11.05 -16.24 8.76
CA ALA A 328 9.85 -16.01 9.53
C ALA A 328 10.00 -14.81 10.49
N ARG A 329 8.92 -14.10 10.69
CA ARG A 329 8.89 -12.83 11.43
C ARG A 329 7.54 -12.55 12.06
N ILE A 330 7.53 -11.73 13.10
CA ILE A 330 6.33 -11.00 13.51
C ILE A 330 6.36 -9.63 12.80
N ARG A 331 5.33 -9.31 12.03
CA ARG A 331 5.20 -7.97 11.43
C ARG A 331 4.37 -7.07 12.33
N VAL A 332 5.04 -6.12 12.98
CA VAL A 332 4.38 -5.06 13.72
C VAL A 332 4.09 -3.90 12.78
N GLN A 333 2.91 -3.30 12.92
CA GLN A 333 2.57 -2.06 12.25
C GLN A 333 2.18 -1.01 13.28
N VAL A 334 2.99 0.05 13.34
CA VAL A 334 2.80 1.17 14.27
C VAL A 334 1.80 2.17 13.68
N SER A 335 1.02 2.81 14.54
CA SER A 335 -0.01 3.79 14.17
C SER A 335 0.16 5.10 14.95
N ALA A 336 -0.34 6.20 14.38
CA ALA A 336 -0.48 7.48 15.07
C ALA A 336 -1.42 7.39 16.28
N ALA A 337 -2.30 6.39 16.30
CA ALA A 337 -3.24 6.12 17.39
C ALA A 337 -2.58 5.53 18.65
N HIS A 338 -1.42 4.92 18.52
CA HIS A 338 -0.71 4.36 19.66
C HIS A 338 -0.18 5.48 20.54
N SER A 339 -0.54 5.43 21.83
CA SER A 339 0.14 6.21 22.84
C SER A 339 1.52 5.61 23.15
N LYS A 340 2.41 6.39 23.74
CA LYS A 340 3.69 5.85 24.25
C LYS A 340 3.49 4.72 25.28
N ALA A 341 2.46 4.80 26.12
CA ALA A 341 2.11 3.73 27.05
C ALA A 341 1.70 2.44 26.35
N ASP A 342 0.95 2.53 25.25
CA ASP A 342 0.58 1.38 24.43
C ASP A 342 1.80 0.71 23.79
N LEU A 343 2.70 1.52 23.23
CA LEU A 343 3.94 1.03 22.63
C LEU A 343 4.84 0.39 23.70
N GLN A 344 4.99 1.02 24.87
CA GLN A 344 5.80 0.47 25.95
C GLN A 344 5.24 -0.87 26.43
N ARG A 345 3.92 -0.97 26.65
CA ARG A 345 3.27 -2.24 26.99
C ARG A 345 3.56 -3.34 25.96
N CYS A 346 3.54 -2.97 24.67
CA CYS A 346 3.88 -3.91 23.60
C CYS A 346 5.34 -4.35 23.67
N ILE A 347 6.27 -3.40 23.84
CA ILE A 347 7.71 -3.65 23.96
C ILE A 347 8.00 -4.55 25.16
N ASP A 348 7.39 -4.29 26.31
CA ASP A 348 7.54 -5.10 27.52
C ASP A 348 7.07 -6.54 27.31
N ALA A 349 5.95 -6.72 26.59
CA ALA A 349 5.45 -8.05 26.23
C ALA A 349 6.40 -8.77 25.28
N PHE A 350 6.93 -8.07 24.27
CA PHE A 350 7.97 -8.62 23.37
C PHE A 350 9.21 -9.05 24.14
N ALA A 351 9.68 -8.23 25.10
CA ALA A 351 10.83 -8.56 25.95
C ALA A 351 10.60 -9.83 26.79
N GLN A 352 9.42 -9.94 27.43
CA GLN A 352 9.06 -11.13 28.21
C GLN A 352 9.00 -12.40 27.35
N VAL A 353 8.28 -12.33 26.20
CA VAL A 353 8.15 -13.48 25.29
C VAL A 353 9.50 -13.80 24.64
N GLY A 354 10.28 -12.79 24.27
CA GLY A 354 11.59 -12.97 23.67
C GLY A 354 12.57 -13.72 24.58
N ARG A 355 12.57 -13.40 25.89
CA ARG A 355 13.37 -14.16 26.90
C ARG A 355 12.81 -15.54 27.15
N GLN A 356 11.48 -15.69 27.28
CA GLN A 356 10.80 -16.98 27.47
C GLN A 356 11.11 -17.98 26.37
N LEU A 357 11.22 -17.50 25.12
CA LEU A 357 11.46 -18.31 23.92
C LEU A 357 12.93 -18.25 23.44
N GLU A 358 13.83 -17.72 24.26
CA GLU A 358 15.28 -17.64 24.00
C GLU A 358 15.64 -16.89 22.69
N VAL A 359 14.80 -15.93 22.28
CA VAL A 359 15.06 -15.06 21.10
C VAL A 359 16.03 -13.95 21.45
N ILE A 360 15.95 -13.45 22.65
CA ILE A 360 16.86 -12.45 23.26
C ILE A 360 17.33 -12.91 24.63
N LYS A 361 18.41 -12.28 25.15
CA LYS A 361 18.99 -12.60 26.48
C LYS A 361 18.22 -11.97 27.63
#